data_0b9502425e63006f456cb10ca710d44f
#
_entry.id   0b9502425e63006f456cb10ca710d44f
#
_cell.length_a   1.000
_cell.length_b   1.000
_cell.length_c   1.000
_cell.angle_alpha   90.00
_cell.angle_beta   90.00
_cell.angle_gamma   90.00
#
_symmetry.space_group_name_H-M   'P 1'
#
loop_
_entity.id
_entity.type
_entity.pdbx_description
1 polymer ?
#
loop_
_entity_poly.entity_id
_entity_poly.type
_entity_poly.pdbx_seq_one_letter_code
_entity_poly.pdbx_strand_id
1 'polypeptide(L)'
;MKKAEIIIDKYFLTGKVDKRIFGSFIEHLGRAVYEGIYQEGSALSDEQGLRKDTLALVRELQVPIVRYPGGNFVSGYHWEDSVGPKDKRPAKPELAWGVIETNEFGLNEFADWSKKAGSDIMMAVNLGTRGPEDAKNVLEYCNFKEGTYYSDLRKSHGYKEPHNIKLWCLGNEMDGPWQMGHKTASEYGRIAAETSRLMKFMDPTIETVACGSSGLTMPTFGSWEYTILDECYDEVDYLSLHQYYGNAADDTVDFLASSKAVSYTHLTLPTT
;
A
#
# COMPACT_ATOMS: atom_id res chain seq x y z
N MET A 1 29.84 10.47 -27.27
CA MET A 1 28.47 9.93 -27.26
C MET A 1 28.57 8.46 -26.90
N LYS A 2 27.95 8.03 -25.79
CA LYS A 2 27.92 6.60 -25.41
C LYS A 2 26.90 5.88 -26.32
N LYS A 3 27.25 4.70 -26.81
CA LYS A 3 26.37 3.87 -27.65
C LYS A 3 25.81 2.76 -26.76
N ALA A 4 24.50 2.48 -26.89
CA ALA A 4 23.85 1.34 -26.31
C ALA A 4 23.20 0.51 -27.43
N GLU A 5 23.24 -0.80 -27.29
CA GLU A 5 22.58 -1.75 -28.19
C GLU A 5 21.54 -2.53 -27.37
N ILE A 6 20.33 -2.60 -27.87
CA ILE A 6 19.26 -3.39 -27.27
C ILE A 6 18.84 -4.44 -28.30
N ILE A 7 18.92 -5.70 -27.93
CA ILE A 7 18.48 -6.81 -28.77
C ILE A 7 17.15 -7.32 -28.17
N ILE A 8 16.10 -7.27 -28.97
CA ILE A 8 14.78 -7.80 -28.62
C ILE A 8 14.45 -8.94 -29.58
N ASP A 9 14.27 -10.14 -29.05
CA ASP A 9 13.91 -11.32 -29.83
C ASP A 9 12.72 -12.02 -29.20
N LYS A 10 11.68 -12.30 -29.99
CA LYS A 10 10.47 -13.00 -29.56
C LYS A 10 10.69 -14.43 -29.06
N TYR A 11 11.84 -15.02 -29.36
CA TYR A 11 12.22 -16.35 -28.89
C TYR A 11 12.97 -16.33 -27.53
N PHE A 12 13.36 -15.16 -27.04
CA PHE A 12 13.97 -14.96 -25.72
C PHE A 12 12.94 -14.46 -24.69
N LEU A 13 11.74 -15.04 -24.67
CA LEU A 13 10.72 -14.72 -23.67
C LEU A 13 11.12 -15.39 -22.33
N THR A 14 11.37 -14.57 -21.32
CA THR A 14 11.72 -15.02 -19.95
C THR A 14 10.52 -15.12 -19.04
N GLY A 15 9.42 -14.42 -19.35
CA GLY A 15 8.21 -14.43 -18.55
C GLY A 15 7.17 -13.42 -19.03
N LYS A 16 5.98 -13.49 -18.42
CA LYS A 16 4.91 -12.52 -18.61
C LYS A 16 5.08 -11.39 -17.59
N VAL A 17 5.09 -10.16 -18.07
CA VAL A 17 5.09 -8.98 -17.20
C VAL A 17 3.75 -8.85 -16.49
N ASP A 18 3.74 -8.89 -15.17
CA ASP A 18 2.54 -8.55 -14.39
C ASP A 18 2.35 -7.03 -14.42
N LYS A 19 1.16 -6.59 -14.81
CA LYS A 19 0.85 -5.16 -14.92
C LYS A 19 1.00 -4.42 -13.58
N ARG A 20 0.86 -5.11 -12.45
CA ARG A 20 0.99 -4.52 -11.11
C ARG A 20 2.36 -3.87 -10.85
N ILE A 21 3.42 -4.25 -11.59
CA ILE A 21 4.72 -3.57 -11.49
C ILE A 21 4.68 -2.10 -11.91
N PHE A 22 3.66 -1.68 -12.68
CA PHE A 22 3.42 -0.28 -13.06
C PHE A 22 2.43 0.41 -12.10
N GLY A 23 2.19 -0.19 -10.94
CA GLY A 23 1.37 0.38 -9.89
C GLY A 23 1.95 1.66 -9.31
N SER A 24 1.14 2.35 -8.54
CA SER A 24 1.50 3.58 -7.85
C SER A 24 1.23 3.48 -6.36
N PHE A 25 1.64 4.50 -5.64
CA PHE A 25 1.50 4.64 -4.21
C PHE A 25 0.98 6.02 -3.86
N ILE A 26 0.10 6.09 -2.88
CA ILE A 26 -0.36 7.34 -2.30
C ILE A 26 -0.45 7.23 -0.79
N GLU A 27 -0.10 8.31 -0.11
CA GLU A 27 -0.09 8.42 1.34
C GLU A 27 -0.69 9.75 1.78
N HIS A 28 -1.28 9.80 2.97
CA HIS A 28 -1.64 11.03 3.67
C HIS A 28 -0.37 11.77 4.12
N LEU A 29 0.36 12.30 3.13
CA LEU A 29 1.65 12.97 3.27
C LEU A 29 1.65 14.25 2.43
N GLY A 30 1.95 15.38 3.03
CA GLY A 30 2.06 16.65 2.34
C GLY A 30 0.78 16.96 1.56
N ARG A 31 0.90 17.19 0.25
CA ARG A 31 -0.23 17.48 -0.64
C ARG A 31 -0.58 16.33 -1.58
N ALA A 32 -0.27 15.08 -1.20
CA ALA A 32 -0.58 13.94 -2.07
C ALA A 32 -2.08 13.60 -2.07
N VAL A 33 -2.70 13.56 -0.90
CA VAL A 33 -4.15 13.36 -0.77
C VAL A 33 -4.88 14.70 -0.82
N TYR A 34 -4.77 15.51 0.25
CA TYR A 34 -5.37 16.84 0.30
C TYR A 34 -4.67 17.80 -0.65
N GLU A 35 -5.45 18.52 -1.48
CA GLU A 35 -4.99 19.38 -2.59
C GLU A 35 -4.27 18.61 -3.73
N GLY A 36 -4.11 17.30 -3.59
CA GLY A 36 -3.57 16.40 -4.61
C GLY A 36 -4.68 15.67 -5.37
N ILE A 37 -5.14 14.52 -4.86
CA ILE A 37 -6.24 13.76 -5.48
C ILE A 37 -7.61 14.22 -4.99
N TYR A 38 -7.67 14.89 -3.84
CA TYR A 38 -8.88 15.39 -3.20
C TYR A 38 -8.73 16.86 -2.82
N GLN A 39 -9.72 17.69 -3.20
CA GLN A 39 -9.81 19.08 -2.81
C GLN A 39 -11.26 19.54 -2.92
N GLU A 40 -11.97 19.59 -1.80
CA GLU A 40 -13.35 20.05 -1.75
C GLU A 40 -13.47 21.54 -2.16
N GLY A 41 -14.52 21.89 -2.90
CA GLY A 41 -14.78 23.27 -3.34
C GLY A 41 -13.86 23.80 -4.46
N SER A 42 -12.91 23.01 -4.95
CA SER A 42 -12.07 23.42 -6.08
C SER A 42 -12.83 23.33 -7.42
N ALA A 43 -12.62 24.29 -8.32
CA ALA A 43 -13.15 24.24 -9.69
C ALA A 43 -12.60 23.05 -10.49
N LEU A 44 -11.47 22.51 -10.09
CA LEU A 44 -10.85 21.33 -10.69
C LEU A 44 -11.39 20.01 -10.14
N SER A 45 -12.20 20.05 -9.09
CA SER A 45 -12.78 18.86 -8.48
C SER A 45 -14.18 18.55 -9.01
N ASP A 46 -14.60 17.32 -8.82
CA ASP A 46 -15.98 16.91 -9.03
C ASP A 46 -16.83 17.17 -7.76
N GLU A 47 -18.08 16.73 -7.78
CA GLU A 47 -19.05 16.93 -6.69
C GLU A 47 -18.65 16.19 -5.40
N GLN A 48 -17.76 15.19 -5.49
CA GLN A 48 -17.22 14.45 -4.34
C GLN A 48 -15.90 15.04 -3.83
N GLY A 49 -15.41 16.13 -4.44
CA GLY A 49 -14.12 16.73 -4.11
C GLY A 49 -12.92 16.06 -4.79
N LEU A 50 -13.14 15.10 -5.69
CA LEU A 50 -12.05 14.39 -6.36
C LEU A 50 -11.50 15.21 -7.52
N ARG A 51 -10.19 15.41 -7.59
CA ARG A 51 -9.51 16.23 -8.59
C ARG A 51 -9.58 15.55 -9.98
N LYS A 52 -10.32 16.18 -10.88
CA LYS A 52 -10.53 15.69 -12.27
C LYS A 52 -9.25 15.72 -13.10
N ASP A 53 -8.39 16.70 -12.89
CA ASP A 53 -7.13 16.84 -13.59
C ASP A 53 -6.15 15.73 -13.21
N THR A 54 -6.00 15.41 -11.93
CA THR A 54 -5.16 14.29 -11.47
C THR A 54 -5.73 12.95 -11.92
N LEU A 55 -7.04 12.76 -11.85
CA LEU A 55 -7.71 11.55 -12.38
C LEU A 55 -7.43 11.35 -13.88
N ALA A 56 -7.44 12.44 -14.66
CA ALA A 56 -7.14 12.37 -16.10
C ALA A 56 -5.71 11.87 -16.35
N LEU A 57 -4.72 12.38 -15.61
CA LEU A 57 -3.33 11.96 -15.71
C LEU A 57 -3.12 10.51 -15.28
N VAL A 58 -3.74 10.08 -14.19
CA VAL A 58 -3.65 8.68 -13.71
C VAL A 58 -4.25 7.70 -14.72
N ARG A 59 -5.37 8.08 -15.37
CA ARG A 59 -5.97 7.29 -16.47
C ARG A 59 -5.07 7.24 -17.70
N GLU A 60 -4.44 8.34 -18.08
CA GLU A 60 -3.51 8.40 -19.20
C GLU A 60 -2.30 7.50 -18.95
N LEU A 61 -1.77 7.47 -17.73
CA LEU A 61 -0.70 6.56 -17.31
C LEU A 61 -1.16 5.11 -17.20
N GLN A 62 -2.45 4.83 -17.23
CA GLN A 62 -3.03 3.48 -17.09
C GLN A 62 -2.53 2.76 -15.82
N VAL A 63 -2.47 3.47 -14.70
CA VAL A 63 -2.01 2.90 -13.42
C VAL A 63 -2.90 1.75 -13.01
N PRO A 64 -2.40 0.50 -12.96
CA PRO A 64 -3.24 -0.68 -12.77
C PRO A 64 -3.68 -0.89 -11.32
N ILE A 65 -2.89 -0.44 -10.36
CA ILE A 65 -3.14 -0.61 -8.93
C ILE A 65 -2.49 0.52 -8.14
N VAL A 66 -3.14 0.97 -7.07
CA VAL A 66 -2.60 2.01 -6.18
C VAL A 66 -2.62 1.53 -4.73
N ARG A 67 -1.47 1.61 -4.06
CA ARG A 67 -1.33 1.29 -2.64
C ARG A 67 -1.78 2.48 -1.78
N TYR A 68 -2.62 2.21 -0.77
CA TYR A 68 -3.25 3.17 0.15
C TYR A 68 -3.39 2.53 1.55
N PRO A 69 -3.49 3.23 2.67
CA PRO A 69 -3.53 4.70 2.85
C PRO A 69 -2.16 5.34 2.98
N GLY A 70 -1.09 4.58 2.87
CA GLY A 70 0.23 5.14 2.97
C GLY A 70 1.32 4.17 3.35
N GLY A 71 2.45 4.77 3.61
CA GLY A 71 3.66 4.28 4.22
C GLY A 71 3.59 4.43 5.74
N ASN A 72 4.31 5.43 6.28
CA ASN A 72 4.39 5.63 7.74
C ASN A 72 3.03 5.95 8.37
N PHE A 73 2.16 6.62 7.64
CA PHE A 73 0.80 6.94 8.07
C PHE A 73 0.01 5.73 8.56
N VAL A 74 0.13 4.57 7.87
CA VAL A 74 -0.70 3.40 8.17
C VAL A 74 -0.52 2.89 9.60
N SER A 75 0.67 3.04 10.19
CA SER A 75 0.97 2.51 11.53
C SER A 75 0.30 3.27 12.68
N GLY A 76 -0.21 4.48 12.40
CA GLY A 76 -1.06 5.24 13.33
C GLY A 76 -2.52 5.31 12.91
N TYR A 77 -2.87 4.80 11.75
CA TYR A 77 -4.18 4.96 11.14
C TYR A 77 -5.26 4.08 11.78
N HIS A 78 -6.40 4.71 12.05
CA HIS A 78 -7.63 4.06 12.48
C HIS A 78 -8.66 4.24 11.37
N TRP A 79 -8.85 3.20 10.57
CA TRP A 79 -9.69 3.28 9.38
C TRP A 79 -11.15 3.66 9.68
N GLU A 80 -11.65 3.33 10.88
CA GLU A 80 -13.00 3.65 11.33
C GLU A 80 -13.22 5.17 11.44
N ASP A 81 -12.17 5.94 11.74
CA ASP A 81 -12.24 7.40 11.84
C ASP A 81 -12.50 8.08 10.49
N SER A 82 -12.17 7.41 9.39
CA SER A 82 -12.23 7.96 8.04
C SER A 82 -13.39 7.44 7.19
N VAL A 83 -14.37 6.78 7.81
CA VAL A 83 -15.58 6.29 7.12
C VAL A 83 -16.85 6.88 7.73
N GLY A 84 -17.97 6.79 7.02
CA GLY A 84 -19.24 7.39 7.44
C GLY A 84 -19.35 8.89 7.14
N PRO A 85 -20.32 9.58 7.74
CA PRO A 85 -20.55 11.00 7.49
C PRO A 85 -19.34 11.86 7.89
N LYS A 86 -18.87 12.71 6.99
CA LYS A 86 -17.65 13.53 7.19
C LYS A 86 -17.73 14.42 8.43
N ASP A 87 -18.91 14.98 8.72
CA ASP A 87 -19.16 15.82 9.88
C ASP A 87 -19.09 15.09 11.23
N LYS A 88 -19.02 13.77 11.21
CA LYS A 88 -18.86 12.90 12.38
C LYS A 88 -17.44 12.35 12.55
N ARG A 89 -16.57 12.56 11.58
CA ARG A 89 -15.20 12.05 11.62
C ARG A 89 -14.34 12.91 12.53
N PRO A 90 -13.52 12.30 13.41
CA PRO A 90 -12.67 13.06 14.33
C PRO A 90 -11.45 13.63 13.59
N ALA A 91 -11.07 14.85 13.90
CA ALA A 91 -9.73 15.34 13.60
C ALA A 91 -8.75 14.83 14.66
N LYS A 92 -7.61 14.28 14.24
CA LYS A 92 -6.62 13.67 15.14
C LYS A 92 -5.19 14.13 14.82
N PRO A 93 -4.29 14.18 15.82
CA PRO A 93 -2.87 14.32 15.54
C PRO A 93 -2.38 13.13 14.70
N GLU A 94 -1.77 13.39 13.57
CA GLU A 94 -1.10 12.42 12.75
C GLU A 94 0.40 12.45 13.09
N LEU A 95 0.92 11.34 13.61
CA LEU A 95 2.22 11.32 14.28
C LEU A 95 3.39 11.04 13.32
N ALA A 96 3.12 10.45 12.15
CA ALA A 96 4.17 10.15 11.19
C ALA A 96 4.71 11.44 10.53
N TRP A 97 3.81 12.38 10.22
CA TRP A 97 4.14 13.61 9.50
C TRP A 97 3.92 14.88 10.31
N GLY A 98 3.45 14.75 11.56
CA GLY A 98 3.30 15.87 12.48
C GLY A 98 2.23 16.88 12.07
N VAL A 99 1.13 16.43 11.51
CA VAL A 99 0.01 17.25 11.05
C VAL A 99 -1.29 16.89 11.79
N ILE A 100 -2.35 17.64 11.55
CA ILE A 100 -3.69 17.23 11.96
C ILE A 100 -4.36 16.54 10.77
N GLU A 101 -4.74 15.28 10.96
CA GLU A 101 -5.55 14.55 10.00
C GLU A 101 -7.04 14.82 10.28
N THR A 102 -7.72 15.34 9.28
CA THR A 102 -9.16 15.71 9.38
C THR A 102 -10.08 14.54 9.06
N ASN A 103 -9.56 13.48 8.46
CA ASN A 103 -10.31 12.32 7.99
C ASN A 103 -11.41 12.63 6.97
N GLU A 104 -11.37 13.79 6.32
CA GLU A 104 -12.32 14.17 5.26
C GLU A 104 -12.23 13.29 4.03
N PHE A 105 -11.05 12.74 3.80
CA PHE A 105 -10.78 11.72 2.78
C PHE A 105 -10.33 10.43 3.46
N GLY A 106 -11.01 9.33 3.16
CA GLY A 106 -10.70 8.05 3.76
C GLY A 106 -10.93 6.88 2.81
N LEU A 107 -11.13 5.71 3.40
CA LEU A 107 -11.24 4.45 2.68
C LEU A 107 -12.32 4.47 1.58
N ASN A 108 -13.49 5.02 1.87
CA ASN A 108 -14.61 5.05 0.92
C ASN A 108 -14.35 6.03 -0.23
N GLU A 109 -13.85 7.23 0.08
CA GLU A 109 -13.48 8.22 -0.93
C GLU A 109 -12.35 7.70 -1.82
N PHE A 110 -11.39 6.96 -1.24
CA PHE A 110 -10.33 6.33 -2.02
C PHE A 110 -10.87 5.21 -2.93
N ALA A 111 -11.82 4.41 -2.46
CA ALA A 111 -12.46 3.38 -3.28
C ALA A 111 -13.22 4.01 -4.47
N ASP A 112 -13.92 5.13 -4.27
CA ASP A 112 -14.57 5.88 -5.35
C ASP A 112 -13.55 6.48 -6.33
N TRP A 113 -12.46 7.06 -5.80
CA TRP A 113 -11.38 7.59 -6.61
C TRP A 113 -10.73 6.49 -7.47
N SER A 114 -10.38 5.37 -6.87
CA SER A 114 -9.76 4.22 -7.52
C SER A 114 -10.63 3.66 -8.65
N LYS A 115 -11.93 3.51 -8.39
CA LYS A 115 -12.91 3.12 -9.41
C LYS A 115 -12.97 4.11 -10.58
N LYS A 116 -12.94 5.43 -10.29
CA LYS A 116 -12.90 6.47 -11.32
C LYS A 116 -11.57 6.48 -12.06
N ALA A 117 -10.47 6.21 -11.40
CA ALA A 117 -9.14 6.10 -12.02
C ALA A 117 -9.02 4.87 -12.93
N GLY A 118 -9.79 3.82 -12.67
CA GLY A 118 -9.67 2.53 -13.34
C GLY A 118 -8.51 1.69 -12.79
N SER A 119 -8.15 1.93 -11.51
CA SER A 119 -7.08 1.24 -10.81
C SER A 119 -7.65 0.31 -9.75
N ASP A 120 -7.00 -0.82 -9.51
CA ASP A 120 -7.26 -1.67 -8.35
C ASP A 120 -6.67 -1.03 -7.07
N ILE A 121 -7.10 -1.54 -5.92
CA ILE A 121 -6.61 -1.11 -4.62
C ILE A 121 -5.66 -2.16 -4.04
N MET A 122 -4.49 -1.72 -3.60
CA MET A 122 -3.60 -2.44 -2.71
C MET A 122 -3.70 -1.78 -1.33
N MET A 123 -4.43 -2.41 -0.40
CA MET A 123 -4.75 -1.81 0.90
C MET A 123 -3.72 -2.21 1.94
N ALA A 124 -3.16 -1.25 2.66
CA ALA A 124 -2.31 -1.54 3.81
C ALA A 124 -3.12 -1.50 5.12
N VAL A 125 -2.85 -2.45 6.01
CA VAL A 125 -3.45 -2.52 7.35
C VAL A 125 -2.46 -2.12 8.43
N ASN A 126 -2.97 -1.59 9.54
CA ASN A 126 -2.16 -1.14 10.65
C ASN A 126 -1.68 -2.33 11.51
N LEU A 127 -0.44 -2.76 11.32
CA LEU A 127 0.26 -3.71 12.22
C LEU A 127 1.29 -3.03 13.14
N GLY A 128 1.34 -1.71 13.14
CA GLY A 128 2.15 -0.94 14.08
C GLY A 128 1.50 -0.84 15.45
N THR A 129 0.47 0.00 15.54
CA THR A 129 -0.28 0.27 16.79
C THR A 129 -1.53 -0.61 16.95
N ARG A 130 -1.91 -1.38 15.91
CA ARG A 130 -3.04 -2.31 15.91
C ARG A 130 -2.58 -3.72 15.52
N GLY A 131 -3.48 -4.59 15.10
CA GLY A 131 -3.13 -5.99 14.88
C GLY A 131 -4.17 -6.78 14.07
N PRO A 132 -4.17 -8.14 14.19
CA PRO A 132 -4.97 -9.03 13.35
C PRO A 132 -6.48 -8.74 13.37
N GLU A 133 -7.02 -8.39 14.54
CA GLU A 133 -8.46 -8.10 14.65
C GLU A 133 -8.86 -6.85 13.86
N ASP A 134 -8.04 -5.82 13.89
CA ASP A 134 -8.27 -4.61 13.11
C ASP A 134 -8.22 -4.89 11.60
N ALA A 135 -7.21 -5.64 11.16
CA ALA A 135 -7.07 -6.07 9.77
C ALA A 135 -8.29 -6.90 9.30
N LYS A 136 -8.77 -7.81 10.16
CA LYS A 136 -10.00 -8.57 9.92
C LYS A 136 -11.21 -7.64 9.78
N ASN A 137 -11.35 -6.65 10.66
CA ASN A 137 -12.50 -5.75 10.67
C ASN A 137 -12.57 -4.87 9.42
N VAL A 138 -11.44 -4.33 8.95
CA VAL A 138 -11.41 -3.56 7.71
C VAL A 138 -11.66 -4.46 6.48
N LEU A 139 -11.18 -5.70 6.49
CA LEU A 139 -11.50 -6.67 5.44
C LEU A 139 -12.99 -6.97 5.38
N GLU A 140 -13.63 -7.19 6.53
CA GLU A 140 -15.07 -7.40 6.61
C GLU A 140 -15.84 -6.21 6.04
N TYR A 141 -15.46 -4.99 6.45
CA TYR A 141 -16.03 -3.76 5.91
C TYR A 141 -15.91 -3.67 4.40
N CYS A 142 -14.75 -3.99 3.83
CA CYS A 142 -14.47 -3.87 2.41
C CYS A 142 -15.09 -4.98 1.56
N ASN A 143 -15.05 -6.23 2.01
CA ASN A 143 -15.25 -7.38 1.14
C ASN A 143 -16.52 -8.17 1.41
N PHE A 144 -17.09 -8.11 2.63
CA PHE A 144 -18.31 -8.85 2.93
C PHE A 144 -19.54 -8.16 2.36
N LYS A 145 -20.45 -8.96 1.81
CA LYS A 145 -21.62 -8.42 1.13
C LYS A 145 -22.61 -7.79 2.13
N GLU A 146 -23.04 -8.56 3.13
CA GLU A 146 -24.09 -8.16 4.07
C GLU A 146 -24.21 -9.15 5.25
N GLY A 147 -24.95 -8.75 6.27
CA GLY A 147 -25.35 -9.64 7.37
C GLY A 147 -24.32 -9.74 8.49
N THR A 148 -23.26 -8.93 8.44
CA THR A 148 -22.27 -8.81 9.50
C THR A 148 -22.11 -7.35 9.90
N TYR A 149 -21.58 -7.11 11.12
CA TYR A 149 -21.52 -5.77 11.69
C TYR A 149 -20.87 -4.75 10.75
N TYR A 150 -19.66 -5.03 10.23
CA TYR A 150 -18.94 -4.08 9.40
C TYR A 150 -19.45 -4.02 7.96
N SER A 151 -19.97 -5.10 7.41
CA SER A 151 -20.62 -5.07 6.10
C SER A 151 -21.89 -4.22 6.12
N ASP A 152 -22.69 -4.32 7.18
CA ASP A 152 -23.91 -3.54 7.34
C ASP A 152 -23.58 -2.07 7.69
N LEU A 153 -22.48 -1.83 8.43
CA LEU A 153 -21.95 -0.48 8.65
C LEU A 153 -21.56 0.19 7.32
N ARG A 154 -20.82 -0.52 6.42
CA ARG A 154 -20.52 0.00 5.08
C ARG A 154 -21.80 0.39 4.33
N LYS A 155 -22.81 -0.47 4.36
CA LYS A 155 -24.10 -0.20 3.71
C LYS A 155 -24.80 1.01 4.30
N SER A 156 -24.74 1.21 5.61
CA SER A 156 -25.28 2.39 6.29
C SER A 156 -24.55 3.69 5.89
N HIS A 157 -23.29 3.59 5.49
CA HIS A 157 -22.49 4.67 4.94
C HIS A 157 -22.75 4.94 3.45
N GLY A 158 -23.73 4.25 2.83
CA GLY A 158 -24.15 4.45 1.45
C GLY A 158 -23.51 3.50 0.42
N TYR A 159 -22.58 2.66 0.82
CA TYR A 159 -21.86 1.71 -0.06
C TYR A 159 -22.51 0.33 -0.01
N LYS A 160 -23.51 0.11 -0.86
CA LYS A 160 -24.30 -1.15 -0.89
C LYS A 160 -23.44 -2.35 -1.28
N GLU A 161 -22.61 -2.19 -2.33
CA GLU A 161 -21.75 -3.26 -2.82
C GLU A 161 -20.39 -3.25 -2.10
N PRO A 162 -19.74 -4.41 -1.93
CA PRO A 162 -18.38 -4.51 -1.42
C PRO A 162 -17.38 -3.76 -2.31
N HIS A 163 -16.33 -3.22 -1.70
CA HIS A 163 -15.18 -2.67 -2.44
C HIS A 163 -14.37 -3.77 -3.11
N ASN A 164 -14.44 -5.00 -2.61
CA ASN A 164 -13.83 -6.20 -3.17
C ASN A 164 -12.31 -6.07 -3.38
N ILE A 165 -11.61 -5.60 -2.38
CA ILE A 165 -10.15 -5.40 -2.39
C ILE A 165 -9.46 -6.77 -2.30
N LYS A 166 -8.52 -7.04 -3.21
CA LYS A 166 -7.88 -8.35 -3.33
C LYS A 166 -6.44 -8.40 -2.83
N LEU A 167 -5.73 -7.28 -2.78
CA LEU A 167 -4.33 -7.23 -2.36
C LEU A 167 -4.17 -6.41 -1.08
N TRP A 168 -3.54 -7.01 -0.05
CA TRP A 168 -3.44 -6.45 1.28
C TRP A 168 -2.01 -6.44 1.80
N CYS A 169 -1.48 -5.26 2.16
CA CYS A 169 -0.17 -5.13 2.79
C CYS A 169 -0.30 -5.24 4.31
N LEU A 170 0.51 -6.09 4.91
CA LEU A 170 0.54 -6.36 6.34
C LEU A 170 1.48 -5.36 7.06
N GLY A 171 1.07 -4.10 7.10
CA GLY A 171 1.86 -3.00 7.65
C GLY A 171 2.69 -2.25 6.61
N ASN A 172 3.68 -1.48 7.10
CA ASN A 172 4.65 -0.73 6.32
C ASN A 172 5.98 -0.63 7.07
N GLU A 173 7.10 -0.96 6.43
CA GLU A 173 8.47 -0.72 6.93
C GLU A 173 8.67 -1.10 8.40
N MET A 174 8.17 -2.26 8.81
CA MET A 174 8.10 -2.66 10.20
C MET A 174 9.47 -2.91 10.86
N ASP A 175 10.55 -2.95 10.06
CA ASP A 175 11.95 -2.98 10.48
C ASP A 175 12.52 -1.60 10.81
N GLY A 176 11.84 -0.53 10.36
CA GLY A 176 12.34 0.85 10.48
C GLY A 176 12.12 1.45 11.86
N PRO A 177 13.17 1.98 12.53
CA PRO A 177 13.03 2.58 13.87
C PRO A 177 12.19 3.86 13.88
N TRP A 178 11.93 4.46 12.72
CA TRP A 178 11.03 5.60 12.55
C TRP A 178 9.55 5.21 12.50
N GLN A 179 9.26 3.93 12.29
CA GLN A 179 7.89 3.46 12.15
C GLN A 179 7.22 3.29 13.51
N MET A 180 6.03 3.87 13.69
CA MET A 180 5.24 3.66 14.91
C MET A 180 4.96 2.17 15.10
N GLY A 181 5.31 1.65 16.28
CA GLY A 181 5.11 0.25 16.59
C GLY A 181 5.98 -0.70 15.77
N HIS A 182 7.16 -0.23 15.27
CA HIS A 182 8.15 -1.10 14.65
C HIS A 182 8.46 -2.31 15.56
N LYS A 183 8.92 -3.39 14.95
CA LYS A 183 9.07 -4.67 15.63
C LYS A 183 10.41 -5.30 15.34
N THR A 184 10.80 -6.26 16.15
CA THR A 184 11.83 -7.22 15.75
C THR A 184 11.31 -8.11 14.61
N ALA A 185 12.20 -8.72 13.85
CA ALA A 185 11.83 -9.57 12.72
C ALA A 185 10.90 -10.73 13.14
N SER A 186 11.19 -11.37 14.28
CA SER A 186 10.37 -12.48 14.78
C SER A 186 8.98 -12.01 15.26
N GLU A 187 8.90 -10.88 15.98
CA GLU A 187 7.61 -10.31 16.38
C GLU A 187 6.76 -9.95 15.16
N TYR A 188 7.39 -9.33 14.15
CA TYR A 188 6.68 -8.97 12.94
C TYR A 188 6.27 -10.20 12.12
N GLY A 189 7.18 -11.15 11.91
CA GLY A 189 6.89 -12.38 11.16
C GLY A 189 5.71 -13.12 11.77
N ARG A 190 5.70 -13.25 13.09
CA ARG A 190 4.60 -13.90 13.82
C ARG A 190 3.27 -13.19 13.65
N ILE A 191 3.23 -11.87 13.85
CA ILE A 191 1.96 -11.12 13.71
C ILE A 191 1.49 -11.09 12.25
N ALA A 192 2.40 -11.02 11.28
CA ALA A 192 2.08 -11.08 9.85
C ALA A 192 1.44 -12.43 9.47
N ALA A 193 2.02 -13.55 9.93
CA ALA A 193 1.48 -14.88 9.73
C ALA A 193 0.05 -15.01 10.26
N GLU A 194 -0.17 -14.64 11.52
CA GLU A 194 -1.49 -14.73 12.13
C GLU A 194 -2.51 -13.79 11.48
N THR A 195 -2.09 -12.59 11.08
CA THR A 195 -2.96 -11.65 10.36
C THR A 195 -3.37 -12.19 9.00
N SER A 196 -2.40 -12.68 8.22
CA SER A 196 -2.67 -13.28 6.92
C SER A 196 -3.62 -14.46 7.01
N ARG A 197 -3.34 -15.38 7.93
CA ARG A 197 -4.18 -16.56 8.18
C ARG A 197 -5.61 -16.17 8.55
N LEU A 198 -5.77 -15.24 9.48
CA LEU A 198 -7.10 -14.76 9.91
C LEU A 198 -7.87 -14.10 8.76
N MET A 199 -7.21 -13.25 7.97
CA MET A 199 -7.82 -12.59 6.82
C MET A 199 -8.21 -13.61 5.74
N LYS A 200 -7.35 -14.60 5.44
CA LYS A 200 -7.64 -15.65 4.45
C LYS A 200 -8.70 -16.65 4.90
N PHE A 201 -8.89 -16.86 6.21
CA PHE A 201 -10.05 -17.61 6.73
C PHE A 201 -11.37 -16.89 6.43
N MET A 202 -11.37 -15.57 6.41
CA MET A 202 -12.56 -14.78 6.08
C MET A 202 -12.82 -14.67 4.58
N ASP A 203 -11.77 -14.39 3.80
CA ASP A 203 -11.82 -14.28 2.34
C ASP A 203 -10.61 -15.00 1.72
N PRO A 204 -10.74 -16.27 1.31
CA PRO A 204 -9.62 -17.03 0.74
C PRO A 204 -9.21 -16.56 -0.66
N THR A 205 -9.86 -15.55 -1.21
CA THR A 205 -9.56 -15.00 -2.54
C THR A 205 -8.63 -13.79 -2.51
N ILE A 206 -8.20 -13.36 -1.33
CA ILE A 206 -7.25 -12.27 -1.18
C ILE A 206 -5.81 -12.75 -1.25
N GLU A 207 -4.94 -11.84 -1.62
CA GLU A 207 -3.48 -11.99 -1.56
C GLU A 207 -2.92 -11.05 -0.49
N THR A 208 -1.87 -11.48 0.21
CA THR A 208 -1.24 -10.72 1.28
C THR A 208 0.24 -10.47 1.01
N VAL A 209 0.73 -9.31 1.45
CA VAL A 209 2.11 -8.86 1.24
C VAL A 209 2.74 -8.59 2.60
N ALA A 210 3.77 -9.35 2.97
CA ALA A 210 4.58 -9.06 4.15
C ALA A 210 5.60 -7.95 3.87
N CYS A 211 5.97 -7.18 4.92
CA CYS A 211 7.01 -6.16 4.83
C CYS A 211 8.39 -6.82 4.89
N GLY A 212 9.13 -6.77 3.81
CA GLY A 212 10.58 -6.93 3.82
C GLY A 212 11.28 -5.64 4.27
N SER A 213 12.58 -5.56 4.09
CA SER A 213 13.39 -4.42 4.53
C SER A 213 12.97 -3.11 3.88
N SER A 214 12.99 -2.05 4.66
CA SER A 214 12.71 -0.68 4.25
C SER A 214 13.83 -0.04 3.39
N GLY A 215 14.94 -0.74 3.19
CA GLY A 215 16.03 -0.34 2.32
C GLY A 215 17.19 -1.31 2.34
N LEU A 216 17.98 -1.32 1.26
CA LEU A 216 19.19 -2.16 1.12
C LEU A 216 20.29 -1.83 2.15
N THR A 217 20.26 -0.60 2.70
CA THR A 217 21.24 -0.12 3.69
C THR A 217 20.84 -0.39 5.12
N MET A 218 19.69 -1.01 5.35
CA MET A 218 19.27 -1.38 6.69
C MET A 218 20.23 -2.39 7.30
N PRO A 219 20.64 -2.21 8.56
CA PRO A 219 21.53 -3.15 9.24
C PRO A 219 20.98 -4.58 9.31
N THR A 220 19.66 -4.70 9.21
CA THR A 220 18.91 -5.96 9.26
C THR A 220 18.63 -6.58 7.90
N PHE A 221 19.02 -5.90 6.80
CA PHE A 221 18.77 -6.43 5.44
C PHE A 221 19.30 -7.86 5.27
N GLY A 222 18.52 -8.71 4.68
CA GLY A 222 18.79 -10.15 4.52
C GLY A 222 18.45 -10.99 5.76
N SER A 223 18.87 -10.58 6.96
CA SER A 223 18.50 -11.27 8.21
C SER A 223 17.04 -11.04 8.60
N TRP A 224 16.51 -9.87 8.27
CA TRP A 224 15.08 -9.55 8.42
C TRP A 224 14.24 -10.48 7.55
N GLU A 225 14.52 -10.55 6.25
CA GLU A 225 13.81 -11.40 5.30
C GLU A 225 13.85 -12.87 5.71
N TYR A 226 15.05 -13.37 6.07
CA TYR A 226 15.21 -14.73 6.52
C TYR A 226 14.30 -15.05 7.71
N THR A 227 14.33 -14.20 8.73
CA THR A 227 13.57 -14.44 9.97
C THR A 227 12.06 -14.34 9.74
N ILE A 228 11.59 -13.34 8.99
CA ILE A 228 10.14 -13.20 8.75
C ILE A 228 9.60 -14.29 7.87
N LEU A 229 10.38 -14.75 6.87
CA LEU A 229 9.96 -15.85 6.01
C LEU A 229 9.95 -17.19 6.75
N ASP A 230 10.83 -17.40 7.72
CA ASP A 230 10.76 -18.58 8.60
C ASP A 230 9.43 -18.65 9.38
N GLU A 231 8.87 -17.48 9.72
CA GLU A 231 7.60 -17.36 10.47
C GLU A 231 6.34 -17.35 9.57
N CYS A 232 6.40 -16.78 8.38
CA CYS A 232 5.18 -16.48 7.61
C CYS A 232 5.18 -16.96 6.14
N TYR A 233 6.18 -17.71 5.70
CA TYR A 233 6.31 -18.13 4.29
C TYR A 233 5.07 -18.82 3.72
N ASP A 234 4.48 -19.74 4.47
CA ASP A 234 3.31 -20.51 4.04
C ASP A 234 1.99 -19.70 4.09
N GLU A 235 2.02 -18.52 4.70
CA GLU A 235 0.81 -17.72 4.93
C GLU A 235 0.68 -16.50 4.02
N VAL A 236 1.79 -16.00 3.47
CA VAL A 236 1.80 -14.78 2.66
C VAL A 236 2.08 -15.10 1.19
N ASP A 237 1.60 -14.23 0.30
CA ASP A 237 1.76 -14.44 -1.15
C ASP A 237 2.96 -13.66 -1.70
N TYR A 238 3.31 -12.54 -1.07
CA TYR A 238 4.37 -11.64 -1.51
C TYR A 238 5.18 -11.11 -0.33
N LEU A 239 6.41 -10.72 -0.65
CA LEU A 239 7.30 -9.94 0.21
C LEU A 239 7.61 -8.62 -0.49
N SER A 240 7.38 -7.48 0.20
CA SER A 240 7.74 -6.17 -0.32
C SER A 240 9.17 -5.81 0.06
N LEU A 241 9.86 -5.13 -0.84
CA LEU A 241 11.15 -4.48 -0.56
C LEU A 241 11.06 -3.02 -0.99
N HIS A 242 11.68 -2.14 -0.21
CA HIS A 242 11.70 -0.72 -0.49
C HIS A 242 13.12 -0.26 -0.81
N GLN A 243 13.24 0.71 -1.70
CA GLN A 243 14.50 1.37 -1.99
C GLN A 243 14.27 2.79 -2.48
N TYR A 244 15.02 3.72 -1.90
CA TYR A 244 15.11 5.09 -2.37
C TYR A 244 16.42 5.30 -3.10
N TYR A 245 16.35 5.97 -4.24
CA TYR A 245 17.51 6.37 -5.02
C TYR A 245 17.67 7.88 -4.96
N GLY A 246 18.81 8.34 -4.47
CA GLY A 246 19.13 9.76 -4.38
C GLY A 246 20.15 10.18 -5.44
N ASN A 247 20.00 11.38 -5.99
CA ASN A 247 20.96 12.01 -6.89
C ASN A 247 21.75 13.11 -6.15
N ALA A 248 22.37 12.74 -5.03
CA ALA A 248 23.08 13.70 -4.18
C ALA A 248 24.32 14.34 -4.86
N ALA A 249 24.91 13.65 -5.84
CA ALA A 249 26.06 14.12 -6.57
C ALA A 249 25.69 14.90 -7.85
N ASP A 250 24.40 15.07 -8.14
CA ASP A 250 23.87 15.64 -9.38
C ASP A 250 24.48 14.98 -10.66
N ASP A 251 24.83 13.69 -10.55
CA ASP A 251 25.30 12.85 -11.66
C ASP A 251 24.20 11.91 -12.12
N THR A 252 23.57 12.26 -13.23
CA THR A 252 22.46 11.46 -13.79
C THR A 252 22.90 10.05 -14.19
N VAL A 253 24.16 9.85 -14.57
CA VAL A 253 24.66 8.52 -14.99
C VAL A 253 24.78 7.61 -13.77
N ASP A 254 25.36 8.09 -12.69
CA ASP A 254 25.51 7.35 -11.45
C ASP A 254 24.15 7.11 -10.79
N PHE A 255 23.26 8.12 -10.82
CA PHE A 255 21.88 7.96 -10.35
C PHE A 255 21.14 6.83 -11.08
N LEU A 256 21.16 6.83 -12.42
CA LEU A 256 20.52 5.78 -13.22
C LEU A 256 21.20 4.40 -13.02
N ALA A 257 22.51 4.38 -12.79
CA ALA A 257 23.25 3.15 -12.54
C ALA A 257 22.97 2.56 -11.14
N SER A 258 22.54 3.37 -10.18
CA SER A 258 22.25 2.92 -8.79
C SER A 258 21.15 1.88 -8.72
N SER A 259 20.18 1.88 -9.65
CA SER A 259 19.10 0.89 -9.73
C SER A 259 19.56 -0.54 -10.03
N LYS A 260 20.80 -0.74 -10.50
CA LYS A 260 21.35 -2.08 -10.77
C LYS A 260 21.43 -2.95 -9.53
N ALA A 261 21.67 -2.37 -8.35
CA ALA A 261 21.76 -3.10 -7.08
C ALA A 261 20.46 -3.86 -6.76
N VAL A 262 19.30 -3.25 -6.98
CA VAL A 262 18.00 -3.89 -6.74
C VAL A 262 17.74 -5.03 -7.73
N SER A 263 18.07 -4.84 -9.00
CA SER A 263 17.89 -5.90 -10.02
C SER A 263 18.68 -7.17 -9.67
N TYR A 264 19.88 -7.02 -9.15
CA TYR A 264 20.68 -8.19 -8.74
C TYR A 264 20.11 -8.90 -7.51
N THR A 265 19.59 -8.19 -6.55
CA THR A 265 19.00 -8.74 -5.32
C THR A 265 17.72 -9.51 -5.62
N HIS A 266 16.89 -9.03 -6.55
CA HIS A 266 15.65 -9.71 -6.94
C HIS A 266 15.86 -10.94 -7.83
N LEU A 267 16.96 -11.00 -8.58
CA LEU A 267 17.27 -12.13 -9.48
C LEU A 267 17.97 -13.29 -8.79
N THR A 268 18.45 -13.12 -7.56
CA THR A 268 19.23 -14.13 -6.84
C THR A 268 18.47 -14.84 -5.73
N LEU A 269 17.21 -14.53 -5.49
CA LEU A 269 16.37 -15.35 -4.62
C LEU A 269 16.09 -16.67 -5.34
N PRO A 270 16.52 -17.82 -4.80
CA PRO A 270 16.28 -19.10 -5.46
C PRO A 270 14.78 -19.36 -5.52
N THR A 271 14.25 -19.43 -6.72
CA THR A 271 12.96 -20.06 -6.98
C THR A 271 13.18 -21.57 -6.85
N THR A 272 12.91 -22.12 -5.68
CA THR A 272 12.80 -23.58 -5.51
C THR A 272 11.35 -23.99 -5.63
#